data_43dee962dda252e59dda0cce29f2d37f
#
_entry.id   43dee962dda252e59dda0cce29f2d37f
#
_cell.length_a   1.000
_cell.length_b   1.000
_cell.length_c   1.000
_cell.angle_alpha   90.00
_cell.angle_beta   90.00
_cell.angle_gamma   90.00
#
_symmetry.space_group_name_H-M   'P 1'
#
loop_
_entity.id
_entity.type
_entity.pdbx_description
1 polymer ?
#
loop_
_entity_poly.entity_id
_entity_poly.type
_entity_poly.pdbx_seq_one_letter_code
_entity_poly.pdbx_strand_id
1 'polypeptide(L)'
;VRAADLPDGLRAGLTRLAGLTLPGMANAHSHAFHRALRGITEVGLGTFWTWRERMYEVAARLDPDSYLALARAVYAEMALAGITCVGEFHYLHHGPDGTRYADPNEMGRAVITAAGQAGVRITLLDTCYLSGGLSRRGVHQPLAGAQLRFGDGDGEAWAARADALGADSHGLLSLSARAGAAIHSVRAVPLDQMHPVIAWAQRIGAPLHAHLSEQPAENEACLAAYRRTPAELLYEADALGPRATVVHATHLVGRDVELLGGSRTFACLCPTTEADLADGIGPARELAAAGCPLTLGSDSQAVIDMFQEARGVELGERLASGQRGHFRSGELARAATTDGHASLGWPDAGEIAAGAIADLVTVSLDSTRLAGATSPRTALAAVIFAASAADIRNVVVGGADLVVDGHHQLVDDVPAALRAAITAVLDLPSGNVTASP
;
A
#
# COMPACT_ATOMS: atom_id res chain seq x y z
N VAL A 1 -4.78 0.92 32.32
CA VAL A 1 -4.71 0.12 33.57
C VAL A 1 -3.25 0.11 34.00
N ARG A 2 -2.95 0.47 35.23
CA ARG A 2 -1.56 0.38 35.74
C ARG A 2 -1.31 -1.09 36.12
N ALA A 3 -0.08 -1.58 35.89
CA ALA A 3 0.28 -2.95 36.31
C ALA A 3 -0.02 -3.22 37.80
N ALA A 4 0.06 -2.18 38.66
CA ALA A 4 -0.27 -2.24 40.07
C ALA A 4 -1.76 -2.52 40.34
N ASP A 5 -2.66 -2.22 39.41
CA ASP A 5 -4.11 -2.33 39.54
C ASP A 5 -4.63 -3.71 39.06
N LEU A 6 -3.72 -4.56 38.51
CA LEU A 6 -4.07 -5.92 38.06
C LEU A 6 -4.05 -6.94 39.20
N PRO A 7 -4.92 -7.97 39.14
CA PRO A 7 -4.84 -9.13 40.02
C PRO A 7 -3.47 -9.81 39.95
N ASP A 8 -2.99 -10.35 41.09
CA ASP A 8 -1.64 -10.96 41.20
C ASP A 8 -1.39 -12.06 40.17
N GLY A 9 -2.39 -12.88 39.86
CA GLY A 9 -2.28 -13.92 38.82
C GLY A 9 -2.04 -13.38 37.40
N LEU A 10 -2.54 -12.18 37.09
CA LEU A 10 -2.28 -11.53 35.80
C LEU A 10 -0.93 -10.80 35.78
N ARG A 11 -0.45 -10.31 36.95
CA ARG A 11 0.86 -9.68 37.05
C ARG A 11 2.01 -10.63 36.79
N ALA A 12 1.88 -11.90 37.18
CA ALA A 12 2.94 -12.91 36.97
C ALA A 12 3.19 -13.26 35.49
N GLY A 13 2.20 -13.02 34.62
CA GLY A 13 2.32 -13.26 33.16
C GLY A 13 2.57 -12.02 32.33
N LEU A 14 2.87 -10.85 32.96
CA LEU A 14 3.10 -9.61 32.19
C LEU A 14 4.46 -9.60 31.51
N THR A 15 4.46 -9.40 30.19
CA THR A 15 5.65 -9.02 29.42
C THR A 15 5.81 -7.51 29.45
N ARG A 16 6.97 -7.03 29.85
CA ARG A 16 7.31 -5.60 29.82
C ARG A 16 8.04 -5.29 28.51
N LEU A 17 7.41 -4.48 27.68
CA LEU A 17 8.02 -3.95 26.46
C LEU A 17 8.76 -2.65 26.78
N ALA A 18 10.07 -2.59 26.52
CA ALA A 18 10.89 -1.41 26.79
C ALA A 18 10.81 -0.47 25.58
N GLY A 19 10.30 0.76 25.77
CA GLY A 19 10.18 1.76 24.72
C GLY A 19 8.78 2.42 24.68
N LEU A 20 8.47 3.02 23.53
CA LEU A 20 7.13 3.53 23.23
C LEU A 20 6.37 2.47 22.44
N THR A 21 5.27 1.97 23.02
CA THR A 21 4.37 1.06 22.31
C THR A 21 3.23 1.84 21.67
N LEU A 22 3.05 1.61 20.37
CA LEU A 22 2.00 2.18 19.51
C LEU A 22 1.11 1.03 19.01
N PRO A 23 -0.08 1.31 18.46
CA PRO A 23 -0.79 0.34 17.64
C PRO A 23 0.08 -0.12 16.48
N GLY A 24 -0.13 -1.34 15.99
CA GLY A 24 0.49 -1.83 14.76
C GLY A 24 0.20 -0.90 13.58
N MET A 25 1.18 -0.71 12.72
CA MET A 25 1.04 0.20 11.57
C MET A 25 0.45 -0.51 10.36
N ALA A 26 -0.33 0.23 9.58
CA ALA A 26 -0.87 -0.22 8.30
C ALA A 26 -0.10 0.45 7.16
N ASN A 27 0.31 -0.35 6.19
CA ASN A 27 0.78 0.09 4.89
C ASN A 27 -0.41 0.04 3.92
N ALA A 28 -1.06 1.18 3.67
CA ALA A 28 -2.32 1.22 2.95
C ALA A 28 -2.18 1.06 1.43
N HIS A 29 -0.96 1.10 0.90
CA HIS A 29 -0.68 0.92 -0.52
C HIS A 29 0.71 0.33 -0.74
N SER A 30 0.78 -0.77 -1.47
CA SER A 30 1.99 -1.55 -1.71
C SER A 30 1.92 -2.30 -3.03
N HIS A 31 3.07 -2.39 -3.70
CA HIS A 31 3.35 -3.32 -4.78
C HIS A 31 4.59 -4.13 -4.38
N ALA A 32 4.41 -5.28 -3.75
CA ALA A 32 5.52 -6.04 -3.17
C ALA A 32 6.65 -6.32 -4.17
N PHE A 33 6.32 -6.61 -5.44
CA PHE A 33 7.33 -6.94 -6.43
C PHE A 33 8.22 -5.75 -6.84
N HIS A 34 7.78 -4.51 -6.62
CA HIS A 34 8.60 -3.32 -6.87
C HIS A 34 9.85 -3.28 -5.99
N ARG A 35 9.86 -4.00 -4.85
CA ARG A 35 11.05 -4.12 -4.00
C ARG A 35 12.29 -4.61 -4.77
N ALA A 36 12.10 -5.38 -5.84
CA ALA A 36 13.19 -5.83 -6.70
C ALA A 36 13.83 -4.69 -7.52
N LEU A 37 13.20 -3.52 -7.61
CA LEU A 37 13.68 -2.36 -8.36
C LEU A 37 14.62 -1.47 -7.55
N ARG A 38 14.59 -1.57 -6.20
CA ARG A 38 15.37 -0.68 -5.32
C ARG A 38 16.85 -0.69 -5.67
N GLY A 39 17.40 0.50 -5.94
CA GLY A 39 18.78 0.70 -6.34
C GLY A 39 19.07 0.44 -7.83
N ILE A 40 18.16 -0.16 -8.58
CA ILE A 40 18.35 -0.41 -10.03
C ILE A 40 17.89 0.80 -10.84
N THR A 41 16.81 1.40 -10.43
CA THR A 41 16.18 2.55 -11.11
C THR A 41 16.91 3.86 -10.86
N GLU A 42 17.74 3.95 -9.82
CA GLU A 42 18.56 5.11 -9.48
C GLU A 42 19.92 5.12 -10.21
N VAL A 43 20.23 4.09 -11.00
CA VAL A 43 21.47 4.05 -11.79
C VAL A 43 21.30 4.90 -13.05
N GLY A 44 21.89 6.08 -13.04
CA GLY A 44 21.86 7.02 -14.16
C GLY A 44 20.76 8.06 -14.04
N LEU A 45 20.42 8.71 -15.15
CA LEU A 45 19.32 9.67 -15.25
C LEU A 45 18.05 8.95 -15.68
N GLY A 46 17.02 9.01 -14.84
CA GLY A 46 15.73 8.35 -15.08
C GLY A 46 14.55 9.32 -15.03
N THR A 47 13.41 8.84 -15.46
CA THR A 47 12.09 9.46 -15.33
C THR A 47 11.10 8.42 -14.85
N PHE A 48 9.91 8.83 -14.44
CA PHE A 48 8.78 7.92 -14.18
C PHE A 48 8.61 6.84 -15.29
N TRP A 49 8.81 7.21 -16.55
CA TRP A 49 8.62 6.30 -17.69
C TRP A 49 9.71 5.24 -17.77
N THR A 50 10.98 5.59 -17.53
CA THR A 50 12.08 4.61 -17.51
C THR A 50 11.99 3.69 -16.31
N TRP A 51 11.52 4.19 -15.16
CA TRP A 51 11.20 3.38 -14.00
C TRP A 51 10.11 2.35 -14.33
N ARG A 52 9.03 2.78 -15.00
CA ARG A 52 7.92 1.90 -15.40
C ARG A 52 8.35 0.79 -16.38
N GLU A 53 9.28 1.07 -17.29
CA GLU A 53 9.85 0.05 -18.17
C GLU A 53 10.58 -1.03 -17.36
N ARG A 54 11.39 -0.66 -16.37
CA ARG A 54 12.06 -1.62 -15.46
C ARG A 54 11.06 -2.42 -14.65
N MET A 55 10.00 -1.80 -14.18
CA MET A 55 8.92 -2.48 -13.48
C MET A 55 8.27 -3.55 -14.37
N TYR A 56 8.02 -3.26 -15.64
CA TYR A 56 7.50 -4.24 -16.60
C TYR A 56 8.47 -5.41 -16.84
N GLU A 57 9.78 -5.16 -16.87
CA GLU A 57 10.79 -6.22 -16.99
C GLU A 57 10.72 -7.19 -15.79
N VAL A 58 10.57 -6.68 -14.58
CA VAL A 58 10.39 -7.50 -13.37
C VAL A 58 9.07 -8.24 -13.43
N ALA A 59 7.96 -7.55 -13.74
CA ALA A 59 6.64 -8.15 -13.84
C ALA A 59 6.59 -9.29 -14.87
N ALA A 60 7.31 -9.15 -16.00
CA ALA A 60 7.35 -10.18 -17.05
C ALA A 60 8.00 -11.49 -16.60
N ARG A 61 8.85 -11.46 -15.56
CA ARG A 61 9.64 -12.61 -15.09
C ARG A 61 8.99 -13.41 -13.96
N LEU A 62 8.01 -12.80 -13.29
CA LEU A 62 7.38 -13.42 -12.13
C LEU A 62 6.41 -14.54 -12.54
N ASP A 63 6.43 -15.62 -11.78
CA ASP A 63 5.43 -16.67 -11.74
C ASP A 63 4.89 -16.81 -10.31
N PRO A 64 3.91 -17.67 -10.03
CA PRO A 64 3.35 -17.79 -8.68
C PRO A 64 4.39 -18.12 -7.61
N ASP A 65 5.36 -19.00 -7.90
CA ASP A 65 6.37 -19.43 -6.93
C ASP A 65 7.38 -18.32 -6.62
N SER A 66 7.89 -17.67 -7.65
CA SER A 66 8.86 -16.56 -7.51
C SER A 66 8.20 -15.33 -6.89
N TYR A 67 6.91 -15.07 -7.20
CA TYR A 67 6.17 -14.00 -6.57
C TYR A 67 5.90 -14.28 -5.09
N LEU A 68 5.52 -15.53 -4.74
CA LEU A 68 5.37 -15.94 -3.35
C LEU A 68 6.67 -15.72 -2.57
N ALA A 69 7.81 -16.18 -3.12
CA ALA A 69 9.11 -16.06 -2.46
C ALA A 69 9.49 -14.58 -2.24
N LEU A 70 9.33 -13.74 -3.26
CA LEU A 70 9.63 -12.31 -3.18
C LEU A 70 8.70 -11.59 -2.21
N ALA A 71 7.39 -11.75 -2.36
CA ALA A 71 6.40 -11.10 -1.51
C ALA A 71 6.55 -11.51 -0.04
N ARG A 72 6.82 -12.81 0.25
CA ARG A 72 7.09 -13.27 1.62
C ARG A 72 8.26 -12.54 2.26
N ALA A 73 9.36 -12.37 1.51
CA ALA A 73 10.54 -11.67 2.02
C ALA A 73 10.28 -10.17 2.24
N VAL A 74 9.51 -9.54 1.35
CA VAL A 74 9.10 -8.14 1.45
C VAL A 74 8.16 -7.92 2.64
N TYR A 75 7.18 -8.78 2.84
CA TYR A 75 6.27 -8.68 3.99
C TYR A 75 6.98 -8.96 5.31
N ALA A 76 8.02 -9.79 5.32
CA ALA A 76 8.88 -9.94 6.48
C ALA A 76 9.73 -8.67 6.74
N GLU A 77 10.23 -7.97 5.70
CA GLU A 77 10.84 -6.63 5.84
C GLU A 77 9.82 -5.62 6.40
N MET A 78 8.56 -5.64 5.93
CA MET A 78 7.49 -4.80 6.46
C MET A 78 7.21 -5.09 7.94
N ALA A 79 7.18 -6.36 8.36
CA ALA A 79 7.01 -6.72 9.76
C ALA A 79 8.13 -6.17 10.64
N LEU A 80 9.40 -6.27 10.19
CA LEU A 80 10.54 -5.65 10.87
C LEU A 80 10.43 -4.12 10.93
N ALA A 81 9.73 -3.51 9.98
CA ALA A 81 9.42 -2.08 9.96
C ALA A 81 8.14 -1.71 10.74
N GLY A 82 7.54 -2.65 11.50
CA GLY A 82 6.38 -2.41 12.35
C GLY A 82 5.04 -2.41 11.64
N ILE A 83 5.00 -2.81 10.39
CA ILE A 83 3.78 -2.94 9.60
C ILE A 83 3.11 -4.27 9.96
N THR A 84 1.86 -4.21 10.44
CA THR A 84 1.07 -5.38 10.82
C THR A 84 -0.02 -5.73 9.82
N CYS A 85 -0.33 -4.78 8.91
CA CYS A 85 -1.33 -4.94 7.85
C CYS A 85 -0.86 -4.25 6.58
N VAL A 86 -1.05 -4.90 5.43
CA VAL A 86 -0.71 -4.35 4.11
C VAL A 86 -1.89 -4.37 3.18
N GLY A 87 -2.11 -3.29 2.44
CA GLY A 87 -2.96 -3.21 1.26
C GLY A 87 -2.11 -3.45 0.02
N GLU A 88 -2.14 -4.66 -0.50
CA GLU A 88 -1.38 -5.02 -1.68
C GLU A 88 -2.17 -4.74 -2.94
N PHE A 89 -1.76 -3.75 -3.71
CA PHE A 89 -2.41 -3.33 -4.95
C PHE A 89 -1.95 -4.25 -6.09
N HIS A 90 -2.70 -5.35 -6.25
CA HIS A 90 -2.32 -6.51 -7.05
C HIS A 90 -2.92 -6.48 -8.44
N TYR A 91 -2.10 -6.33 -9.48
CA TYR A 91 -2.53 -6.34 -10.89
C TYR A 91 -1.81 -7.37 -11.78
N LEU A 92 -0.95 -8.23 -11.22
CA LEU A 92 -0.26 -9.27 -11.97
C LEU A 92 -1.05 -10.58 -11.88
N HIS A 93 -2.02 -10.79 -12.78
CA HIS A 93 -3.00 -11.87 -12.69
C HIS A 93 -2.63 -13.11 -13.50
N HIS A 94 -2.06 -12.90 -14.70
CA HIS A 94 -1.90 -13.94 -15.70
C HIS A 94 -0.43 -14.29 -15.94
N GLY A 95 -0.19 -15.42 -16.60
CA GLY A 95 1.11 -15.83 -17.06
C GLY A 95 1.64 -14.97 -18.23
N PRO A 96 2.81 -15.32 -18.78
CA PRO A 96 3.37 -14.62 -19.94
C PRO A 96 2.35 -14.50 -21.08
N ASP A 97 2.41 -13.38 -21.80
CA ASP A 97 1.52 -13.04 -22.91
C ASP A 97 0.03 -13.05 -22.57
N GLY A 98 -0.33 -12.91 -21.29
CA GLY A 98 -1.70 -12.93 -20.81
C GLY A 98 -2.31 -14.34 -20.74
N THR A 99 -1.50 -15.39 -20.80
CA THR A 99 -1.95 -16.77 -20.67
C THR A 99 -2.56 -16.99 -19.30
N ARG A 100 -3.81 -17.48 -19.26
CA ARG A 100 -4.51 -17.74 -18.00
C ARG A 100 -3.95 -18.99 -17.33
N TYR A 101 -3.76 -18.92 -16.02
CA TYR A 101 -3.48 -20.09 -15.18
C TYR A 101 -4.73 -20.96 -15.06
N ALA A 102 -4.54 -22.23 -14.66
CA ALA A 102 -5.65 -23.14 -14.40
C ALA A 102 -6.56 -22.62 -13.27
N ASP A 103 -5.97 -22.09 -12.20
CA ASP A 103 -6.64 -21.24 -11.23
C ASP A 103 -6.46 -19.77 -11.65
N PRO A 104 -7.53 -19.04 -12.00
CA PRO A 104 -7.40 -17.66 -12.46
C PRO A 104 -6.86 -16.69 -11.39
N ASN A 105 -6.83 -17.11 -10.13
CA ASN A 105 -6.35 -16.34 -8.99
C ASN A 105 -5.00 -16.81 -8.43
N GLU A 106 -4.27 -17.67 -9.15
CA GLU A 106 -3.05 -18.31 -8.65
C GLU A 106 -2.00 -17.31 -8.17
N MET A 107 -1.79 -16.21 -8.90
CA MET A 107 -0.89 -15.12 -8.52
C MET A 107 -1.35 -14.39 -7.25
N GLY A 108 -2.65 -14.06 -7.15
CA GLY A 108 -3.23 -13.43 -5.95
C GLY A 108 -3.16 -14.34 -4.73
N ARG A 109 -3.37 -15.65 -4.90
CA ARG A 109 -3.22 -16.65 -3.82
C ARG A 109 -1.79 -16.76 -3.34
N ALA A 110 -0.81 -16.69 -4.26
CA ALA A 110 0.60 -16.67 -3.90
C ALA A 110 0.92 -15.49 -2.97
N VAL A 111 0.39 -14.30 -3.27
CA VAL A 111 0.58 -13.08 -2.47
C VAL A 111 -0.10 -13.20 -1.09
N ILE A 112 -1.34 -13.69 -1.03
CA ILE A 112 -2.04 -13.92 0.25
C ILE A 112 -1.27 -14.95 1.10
N THR A 113 -0.82 -16.03 0.48
CA THR A 113 -0.01 -17.06 1.15
C THR A 113 1.30 -16.50 1.69
N ALA A 114 1.97 -15.65 0.90
CA ALA A 114 3.19 -14.96 1.31
C ALA A 114 2.98 -14.10 2.56
N ALA A 115 1.89 -13.33 2.62
CA ALA A 115 1.54 -12.52 3.79
C ALA A 115 1.30 -13.39 5.04
N GLY A 116 0.57 -14.49 4.89
CA GLY A 116 0.35 -15.45 5.97
C GLY A 116 1.64 -16.09 6.47
N GLN A 117 2.56 -16.45 5.56
CA GLN A 117 3.88 -17.01 5.91
C GLN A 117 4.82 -15.97 6.55
N ALA A 118 4.64 -14.69 6.23
CA ALA A 118 5.35 -13.59 6.89
C ALA A 118 4.65 -13.11 8.16
N GLY A 119 3.45 -13.59 8.47
CA GLY A 119 2.71 -13.27 9.70
C GLY A 119 2.03 -11.90 9.71
N VAL A 120 1.90 -11.22 8.58
CA VAL A 120 1.19 -9.93 8.46
C VAL A 120 -0.22 -10.11 7.94
N ARG A 121 -1.13 -9.20 8.30
CA ARG A 121 -2.45 -9.12 7.68
C ARG A 121 -2.33 -8.57 6.27
N ILE A 122 -3.24 -8.99 5.40
CA ILE A 122 -3.32 -8.47 4.04
C ILE A 122 -4.76 -8.15 3.63
N THR A 123 -4.92 -7.03 2.94
CA THR A 123 -6.05 -6.81 2.05
C THR A 123 -5.51 -6.87 0.62
N LEU A 124 -5.85 -7.96 -0.09
CA LEU A 124 -5.52 -8.06 -1.50
C LEU A 124 -6.46 -7.13 -2.27
N LEU A 125 -5.94 -6.00 -2.72
CA LEU A 125 -6.64 -5.05 -3.57
C LEU A 125 -6.55 -5.54 -5.01
N ASP A 126 -7.46 -6.45 -5.35
CA ASP A 126 -7.52 -7.06 -6.68
C ASP A 126 -7.85 -5.99 -7.71
N THR A 127 -6.96 -5.81 -8.67
CA THR A 127 -6.94 -4.60 -9.50
C THR A 127 -7.44 -4.86 -10.91
N CYS A 128 -8.47 -4.15 -11.32
CA CYS A 128 -8.91 -4.08 -12.71
C CYS A 128 -7.95 -3.21 -13.52
N TYR A 129 -7.41 -3.77 -14.64
CA TYR A 129 -6.45 -3.13 -15.54
C TYR A 129 -6.76 -3.55 -16.98
N LEU A 130 -7.35 -2.69 -17.80
CA LEU A 130 -7.91 -3.05 -19.10
C LEU A 130 -7.28 -2.32 -20.29
N SER A 131 -6.49 -1.27 -20.03
CA SER A 131 -5.91 -0.43 -21.07
C SER A 131 -4.44 -0.15 -20.80
N GLY A 132 -3.63 -0.14 -21.84
CA GLY A 132 -2.19 0.15 -21.79
C GLY A 132 -1.84 1.61 -21.45
N GLY A 133 -2.87 2.45 -21.38
CA GLY A 133 -2.78 3.86 -21.03
C GLY A 133 -3.85 4.70 -21.73
N LEU A 134 -3.93 5.96 -21.34
CA LEU A 134 -4.79 6.96 -21.98
C LEU A 134 -3.89 7.98 -22.69
N SER A 135 -4.04 8.09 -24.00
CA SER A 135 -3.23 9.00 -24.79
C SER A 135 -3.63 10.46 -24.57
N ARG A 136 -2.74 11.40 -24.88
CA ARG A 136 -3.04 12.84 -24.89
C ARG A 136 -4.17 13.24 -25.84
N ARG A 137 -4.58 12.34 -26.75
CA ARG A 137 -5.73 12.54 -27.65
C ARG A 137 -7.04 11.97 -27.03
N GLY A 138 -6.98 11.49 -25.79
CA GLY A 138 -8.14 10.94 -25.11
C GLY A 138 -8.57 9.55 -25.59
N VAL A 139 -7.63 8.75 -26.10
CA VAL A 139 -7.91 7.40 -26.60
C VAL A 139 -7.19 6.37 -25.75
N HIS A 140 -7.93 5.41 -25.20
CA HIS A 140 -7.38 4.27 -24.52
C HIS A 140 -6.59 3.38 -25.48
N GLN A 141 -5.41 2.96 -25.04
CA GLN A 141 -4.50 2.13 -25.82
C GLN A 141 -4.69 0.65 -25.43
N PRO A 142 -4.55 -0.29 -26.37
CA PRO A 142 -4.57 -1.71 -26.02
C PRO A 142 -3.42 -2.07 -25.08
N LEU A 143 -3.61 -3.13 -24.29
CA LEU A 143 -2.54 -3.73 -23.49
C LEU A 143 -1.44 -4.27 -24.42
N ALA A 144 -0.17 -4.11 -24.03
CA ALA A 144 0.97 -4.58 -24.81
C ALA A 144 2.08 -5.12 -23.88
N GLY A 145 2.86 -6.08 -24.36
CA GLY A 145 3.99 -6.65 -23.62
C GLY A 145 3.57 -7.21 -22.25
N ALA A 146 4.28 -6.83 -21.20
CA ALA A 146 3.98 -7.28 -19.85
C ALA A 146 2.56 -6.91 -19.36
N GLN A 147 1.96 -5.85 -19.91
CA GLN A 147 0.60 -5.44 -19.54
C GLN A 147 -0.46 -6.48 -19.91
N LEU A 148 -0.22 -7.37 -20.86
CA LEU A 148 -1.13 -8.47 -21.20
C LEU A 148 -1.39 -9.39 -19.99
N ARG A 149 -0.47 -9.43 -19.03
CA ARG A 149 -0.59 -10.18 -17.78
C ARG A 149 -1.54 -9.56 -16.77
N PHE A 150 -1.97 -8.32 -16.99
CA PHE A 150 -2.74 -7.54 -16.01
C PHE A 150 -4.24 -7.55 -16.28
N GLY A 151 -4.65 -7.80 -17.54
CA GLY A 151 -6.02 -7.59 -17.98
C GLY A 151 -6.85 -8.83 -18.13
N ASP A 152 -8.07 -8.77 -17.62
CA ASP A 152 -9.08 -9.85 -17.74
C ASP A 152 -9.91 -9.76 -19.04
N GLY A 153 -9.74 -8.69 -19.81
CA GLY A 153 -10.50 -8.42 -21.03
C GLY A 153 -11.53 -7.29 -20.85
N ASP A 154 -12.39 -7.39 -19.84
CA ASP A 154 -13.36 -6.37 -19.45
C ASP A 154 -13.65 -6.39 -17.95
N GLY A 155 -14.46 -5.43 -17.46
CA GLY A 155 -14.79 -5.29 -16.05
C GLY A 155 -15.64 -6.46 -15.50
N GLU A 156 -16.49 -7.06 -16.32
CA GLU A 156 -17.32 -8.22 -15.91
C GLU A 156 -16.45 -9.47 -15.75
N ALA A 157 -15.50 -9.70 -16.63
CA ALA A 157 -14.55 -10.81 -16.52
C ALA A 157 -13.66 -10.64 -15.28
N TRP A 158 -13.22 -9.41 -14.98
CA TRP A 158 -12.54 -9.10 -13.73
C TRP A 158 -13.41 -9.45 -12.51
N ALA A 159 -14.69 -9.00 -12.49
CA ALA A 159 -15.60 -9.26 -11.39
C ALA A 159 -15.85 -10.76 -11.17
N ALA A 160 -15.98 -11.53 -12.25
CA ALA A 160 -16.13 -12.99 -12.20
C ALA A 160 -14.88 -13.68 -11.59
N ARG A 161 -13.66 -13.21 -11.92
CA ARG A 161 -12.42 -13.71 -11.32
C ARG A 161 -12.32 -13.35 -9.85
N ALA A 162 -12.65 -12.11 -9.47
CA ALA A 162 -12.66 -11.65 -8.09
C ALA A 162 -13.68 -12.42 -7.23
N ASP A 163 -14.86 -12.77 -7.79
CA ASP A 163 -15.84 -13.64 -7.12
C ASP A 163 -15.27 -15.04 -6.87
N ALA A 164 -14.54 -15.61 -7.81
CA ALA A 164 -13.92 -16.93 -7.66
C ALA A 164 -12.85 -16.94 -6.54
N LEU A 165 -12.14 -15.82 -6.30
CA LEU A 165 -11.24 -15.69 -5.17
C LEU A 165 -12.00 -15.72 -3.83
N GLY A 166 -13.14 -15.01 -3.76
CA GLY A 166 -13.98 -14.94 -2.55
C GLY A 166 -14.72 -16.22 -2.23
N ALA A 167 -15.07 -17.01 -3.26
CA ALA A 167 -15.79 -18.27 -3.11
C ALA A 167 -14.90 -19.45 -2.69
N ASP A 168 -13.60 -19.23 -2.54
CA ASP A 168 -12.66 -20.30 -2.27
C ASP A 168 -12.86 -20.95 -0.91
N SER A 169 -13.16 -22.26 -0.96
CA SER A 169 -13.34 -23.11 0.23
C SER A 169 -12.02 -23.41 1.00
N HIS A 170 -10.86 -22.96 0.51
CA HIS A 170 -9.56 -23.25 1.14
C HIS A 170 -9.21 -22.31 2.30
N GLY A 171 -10.10 -21.38 2.68
CA GLY A 171 -9.96 -20.54 3.85
C GLY A 171 -8.81 -19.50 3.77
N LEU A 172 -8.33 -19.18 2.58
CA LEU A 172 -7.30 -18.15 2.37
C LEU A 172 -7.78 -16.77 2.84
N LEU A 173 -9.05 -16.44 2.55
CA LEU A 173 -9.69 -15.27 3.14
C LEU A 173 -10.12 -15.64 4.56
N SER A 174 -9.50 -15.03 5.55
CA SER A 174 -9.52 -15.45 6.95
C SER A 174 -9.52 -14.25 7.88
N LEU A 175 -9.29 -14.50 9.17
CA LEU A 175 -9.05 -13.45 10.16
C LEU A 175 -7.80 -12.59 9.87
N SER A 176 -6.92 -13.01 8.95
CA SER A 176 -5.70 -12.29 8.56
C SER A 176 -5.65 -11.85 7.10
N ALA A 177 -6.63 -12.23 6.25
CA ALA A 177 -6.66 -11.87 4.85
C ALA A 177 -8.07 -11.47 4.39
N ARG A 178 -8.16 -10.40 3.61
CA ARG A 178 -9.39 -9.90 2.99
C ARG A 178 -9.17 -9.63 1.51
N ALA A 179 -10.24 -9.71 0.71
CA ALA A 179 -10.27 -9.19 -0.64
C ALA A 179 -10.79 -7.76 -0.64
N GLY A 180 -10.15 -6.90 -1.42
CA GLY A 180 -10.60 -5.58 -1.80
C GLY A 180 -10.61 -5.44 -3.32
N ALA A 181 -11.17 -4.37 -3.83
CA ALA A 181 -11.15 -4.04 -5.25
C ALA A 181 -10.21 -2.87 -5.52
N ALA A 182 -9.66 -2.81 -6.74
CA ALA A 182 -9.03 -1.59 -7.20
C ALA A 182 -9.35 -1.31 -8.68
N ILE A 183 -9.59 -0.05 -8.99
CA ILE A 183 -9.50 0.53 -10.33
C ILE A 183 -8.07 1.02 -10.47
N HIS A 184 -7.26 0.40 -11.36
CA HIS A 184 -5.85 0.82 -11.43
C HIS A 184 -5.71 2.34 -11.52
N SER A 185 -6.37 2.96 -12.46
CA SER A 185 -6.48 4.42 -12.64
C SER A 185 -7.43 4.72 -13.79
N VAL A 186 -7.79 5.96 -13.99
CA VAL A 186 -8.56 6.41 -15.18
C VAL A 186 -7.79 6.20 -16.49
N ARG A 187 -6.47 6.02 -16.42
CA ARG A 187 -5.62 5.68 -17.57
C ARG A 187 -5.81 4.23 -18.04
N ALA A 188 -6.06 3.34 -17.09
CA ALA A 188 -6.05 1.90 -17.33
C ALA A 188 -7.44 1.26 -17.34
N VAL A 189 -8.46 1.94 -16.82
CA VAL A 189 -9.84 1.44 -16.82
C VAL A 189 -10.75 2.50 -17.45
N PRO A 190 -11.34 2.23 -18.64
CA PRO A 190 -12.32 3.10 -19.25
C PRO A 190 -13.56 3.29 -18.36
N LEU A 191 -14.21 4.43 -18.44
CA LEU A 191 -15.37 4.79 -17.59
C LEU A 191 -16.49 3.75 -17.63
N ASP A 192 -16.82 3.25 -18.82
CA ASP A 192 -17.86 2.23 -19.03
C ASP A 192 -17.52 0.86 -18.43
N GLN A 193 -16.24 0.64 -18.08
CA GLN A 193 -15.73 -0.58 -17.47
C GLN A 193 -15.55 -0.49 -15.93
N MET A 194 -15.75 0.68 -15.34
CA MET A 194 -15.59 0.85 -13.88
C MET A 194 -16.76 0.29 -13.08
N HIS A 195 -17.98 0.32 -13.63
CA HIS A 195 -19.20 -0.07 -12.92
C HIS A 195 -19.16 -1.51 -12.36
N PRO A 196 -18.73 -2.55 -13.09
CA PRO A 196 -18.63 -3.90 -12.52
C PRO A 196 -17.71 -4.00 -11.31
N VAL A 197 -16.60 -3.26 -11.31
CA VAL A 197 -15.63 -3.22 -10.20
C VAL A 197 -16.25 -2.55 -8.97
N ILE A 198 -16.89 -1.40 -9.17
CA ILE A 198 -17.56 -0.63 -8.11
C ILE A 198 -18.72 -1.45 -7.51
N ALA A 199 -19.56 -2.03 -8.37
CA ALA A 199 -20.70 -2.84 -7.93
C ALA A 199 -20.24 -4.07 -7.14
N TRP A 200 -19.14 -4.72 -7.55
CA TRP A 200 -18.56 -5.84 -6.82
C TRP A 200 -18.11 -5.41 -5.42
N ALA A 201 -17.33 -4.32 -5.30
CA ALA A 201 -16.87 -3.80 -4.02
C ALA A 201 -18.04 -3.42 -3.09
N GLN A 202 -19.05 -2.73 -3.63
CA GLN A 202 -20.24 -2.33 -2.87
C GLN A 202 -21.04 -3.53 -2.38
N ARG A 203 -21.23 -4.57 -3.23
CA ARG A 203 -22.00 -5.77 -2.94
C ARG A 203 -21.45 -6.55 -1.76
N ILE A 204 -20.12 -6.68 -1.66
CA ILE A 204 -19.46 -7.42 -0.57
C ILE A 204 -18.96 -6.52 0.58
N GLY A 205 -19.17 -5.21 0.47
CA GLY A 205 -18.70 -4.24 1.47
C GLY A 205 -17.18 -4.08 1.54
N ALA A 206 -16.47 -4.41 0.45
CA ALA A 206 -15.01 -4.34 0.38
C ALA A 206 -14.49 -2.90 0.19
N PRO A 207 -13.24 -2.60 0.58
CA PRO A 207 -12.57 -1.36 0.18
C PRO A 207 -12.36 -1.31 -1.34
N LEU A 208 -12.41 -0.08 -1.88
CA LEU A 208 -12.12 0.21 -3.29
C LEU A 208 -10.99 1.23 -3.38
N HIS A 209 -9.89 0.88 -4.02
CA HIS A 209 -8.75 1.76 -4.19
C HIS A 209 -8.56 2.18 -5.66
N ALA A 210 -7.94 3.36 -5.88
CA ALA A 210 -7.55 3.81 -7.21
C ALA A 210 -6.36 4.77 -7.14
N HIS A 211 -5.39 4.65 -8.07
CA HIS A 211 -4.42 5.72 -8.30
C HIS A 211 -5.13 6.93 -8.88
N LEU A 212 -4.77 8.11 -8.40
CA LEU A 212 -5.44 9.36 -8.77
C LEU A 212 -4.44 10.49 -8.98
N SER A 213 -4.44 11.06 -10.18
CA SER A 213 -3.71 12.30 -10.49
C SER A 213 -2.25 12.28 -10.03
N GLU A 214 -1.59 11.13 -10.19
CA GLU A 214 -0.20 10.92 -9.83
C GLU A 214 0.73 11.77 -10.69
N GLN A 215 0.46 11.82 -12.00
CA GLN A 215 1.23 12.56 -12.99
C GLN A 215 0.37 13.61 -13.70
N PRO A 216 0.90 14.81 -14.01
CA PRO A 216 0.18 15.82 -14.80
C PRO A 216 -0.38 15.30 -16.12
N ALA A 217 0.35 14.37 -16.76
CA ALA A 217 -0.05 13.74 -18.02
C ALA A 217 -1.35 12.93 -17.91
N GLU A 218 -1.66 12.37 -16.72
CA GLU A 218 -2.93 11.70 -16.46
C GLU A 218 -4.09 12.69 -16.54
N ASN A 219 -3.96 13.82 -15.86
CA ASN A 219 -4.98 14.87 -15.86
C ASN A 219 -5.22 15.43 -17.27
N GLU A 220 -4.14 15.72 -18.00
CA GLU A 220 -4.22 16.19 -19.40
C GLU A 220 -4.98 15.20 -20.29
N ALA A 221 -4.64 13.91 -20.19
CA ALA A 221 -5.26 12.86 -20.99
C ALA A 221 -6.74 12.64 -20.59
N CYS A 222 -7.06 12.69 -19.31
CA CYS A 222 -8.42 12.56 -18.80
C CYS A 222 -9.30 13.72 -19.27
N LEU A 223 -8.81 14.96 -19.16
CA LEU A 223 -9.50 16.15 -19.67
C LEU A 223 -9.73 16.06 -21.19
N ALA A 224 -8.76 15.55 -21.94
CA ALA A 224 -8.91 15.38 -23.38
C ALA A 224 -9.95 14.31 -23.75
N ALA A 225 -10.01 13.20 -22.97
CA ALA A 225 -10.94 12.10 -23.21
C ALA A 225 -12.38 12.43 -22.77
N TYR A 226 -12.51 12.92 -21.55
CA TYR A 226 -13.79 12.95 -20.84
C TYR A 226 -14.27 14.36 -20.49
N ARG A 227 -13.43 15.40 -20.69
CA ARG A 227 -13.69 16.79 -20.22
C ARG A 227 -13.95 16.86 -18.70
N ARG A 228 -13.29 15.99 -17.98
CA ARG A 228 -13.35 15.84 -16.52
C ARG A 228 -11.94 15.65 -15.99
N THR A 229 -11.73 16.05 -14.74
CA THR A 229 -10.55 15.61 -13.99
C THR A 229 -10.67 14.13 -13.62
N PRO A 230 -9.58 13.44 -13.29
CA PRO A 230 -9.66 12.08 -12.77
C PRO A 230 -10.59 11.93 -11.55
N ALA A 231 -10.57 12.88 -10.62
CA ALA A 231 -11.44 12.87 -9.44
C ALA A 231 -12.93 13.06 -9.80
N GLU A 232 -13.23 13.99 -10.72
CA GLU A 232 -14.60 14.15 -11.23
C GLU A 232 -15.10 12.90 -11.92
N LEU A 233 -14.22 12.20 -12.68
CA LEU A 233 -14.58 10.97 -13.37
C LEU A 233 -14.91 9.84 -12.39
N LEU A 234 -14.07 9.66 -11.35
CA LEU A 234 -14.34 8.68 -10.30
C LEU A 234 -15.59 9.03 -9.48
N TYR A 235 -15.86 10.31 -9.26
CA TYR A 235 -17.08 10.76 -8.59
C TYR A 235 -18.34 10.44 -9.42
N GLU A 236 -18.33 10.75 -10.73
CA GLU A 236 -19.43 10.46 -11.65
C GLU A 236 -19.67 8.95 -11.81
N ALA A 237 -18.63 8.12 -11.61
CA ALA A 237 -18.73 6.66 -11.62
C ALA A 237 -19.21 6.05 -10.29
N ASP A 238 -19.52 6.84 -9.25
CA ASP A 238 -19.83 6.38 -7.89
C ASP A 238 -18.69 5.58 -7.22
N ALA A 239 -17.42 5.84 -7.62
CA ALA A 239 -16.24 5.18 -7.08
C ALA A 239 -15.75 5.81 -5.77
N LEU A 240 -16.17 7.03 -5.43
CA LEU A 240 -15.77 7.74 -4.22
C LEU A 240 -16.70 7.46 -3.05
N GLY A 241 -16.18 7.49 -1.82
CA GLY A 241 -16.99 7.27 -0.62
C GLY A 241 -16.16 6.82 0.59
N PRO A 242 -16.80 6.57 1.73
CA PRO A 242 -16.10 6.26 2.99
C PRO A 242 -15.41 4.89 3.03
N ARG A 243 -15.53 4.07 2.00
CA ARG A 243 -14.77 2.84 1.78
C ARG A 243 -13.85 2.91 0.57
N ALA A 244 -13.78 4.09 -0.07
CA ALA A 244 -12.88 4.33 -1.18
C ALA A 244 -11.58 4.99 -0.69
N THR A 245 -10.48 4.67 -1.35
CA THR A 245 -9.16 5.27 -1.14
C THR A 245 -8.58 5.68 -2.48
N VAL A 246 -8.20 6.94 -2.59
CA VAL A 246 -7.40 7.42 -3.72
C VAL A 246 -5.93 7.47 -3.31
N VAL A 247 -5.04 7.04 -4.21
CA VAL A 247 -3.60 6.98 -3.94
C VAL A 247 -2.91 8.13 -4.67
N HIS A 248 -1.91 8.71 -4.03
CA HIS A 248 -1.14 9.90 -4.39
C HIS A 248 -1.97 11.19 -4.29
N ALA A 249 -2.96 11.38 -5.16
CA ALA A 249 -3.77 12.60 -5.22
C ALA A 249 -2.89 13.87 -5.31
N THR A 250 -1.81 13.81 -6.10
CA THR A 250 -0.74 14.81 -6.14
C THR A 250 -1.17 16.06 -6.88
N HIS A 251 -1.75 15.90 -8.09
CA HIS A 251 -2.07 17.01 -9.00
C HIS A 251 -3.56 17.33 -9.03
N LEU A 252 -4.12 17.67 -7.86
CA LEU A 252 -5.53 18.02 -7.71
C LEU A 252 -5.79 19.50 -7.96
N VAL A 253 -7.01 19.83 -8.41
CA VAL A 253 -7.56 21.19 -8.38
C VAL A 253 -8.56 21.34 -7.23
N GLY A 254 -8.92 22.59 -6.86
CA GLY A 254 -9.76 22.82 -5.69
C GLY A 254 -11.09 22.03 -5.70
N ARG A 255 -11.70 21.86 -6.88
CA ARG A 255 -12.93 21.07 -7.03
C ARG A 255 -12.73 19.58 -6.70
N ASP A 256 -11.57 19.02 -7.05
CA ASP A 256 -11.23 17.63 -6.74
C ASP A 256 -11.15 17.41 -5.22
N VAL A 257 -10.49 18.34 -4.51
CA VAL A 257 -10.40 18.33 -3.05
C VAL A 257 -11.77 18.38 -2.39
N GLU A 258 -12.68 19.22 -2.90
CA GLU A 258 -14.07 19.30 -2.41
C GLU A 258 -14.84 17.98 -2.61
N LEU A 259 -14.67 17.31 -3.77
CA LEU A 259 -15.33 16.03 -4.05
C LEU A 259 -14.82 14.92 -3.13
N LEU A 260 -13.52 14.83 -2.97
CA LEU A 260 -12.89 13.84 -2.10
C LEU A 260 -13.27 14.04 -0.63
N GLY A 261 -13.21 15.28 -0.14
CA GLY A 261 -13.60 15.61 1.22
C GLY A 261 -15.07 15.39 1.49
N GLY A 262 -15.95 15.88 0.59
CA GLY A 262 -17.41 15.74 0.69
C GLY A 262 -17.89 14.30 0.68
N SER A 263 -17.20 13.41 -0.04
CA SER A 263 -17.45 11.95 -0.05
C SER A 263 -16.78 11.21 1.10
N ARG A 264 -15.91 11.85 1.86
CA ARG A 264 -15.08 11.23 2.93
C ARG A 264 -14.19 10.09 2.40
N THR A 265 -13.73 10.24 1.16
CA THR A 265 -12.78 9.31 0.55
C THR A 265 -11.43 9.41 1.24
N PHE A 266 -10.79 8.29 1.54
CA PHE A 266 -9.42 8.27 2.06
C PHE A 266 -8.43 8.76 1.01
N ALA A 267 -7.40 9.49 1.42
CA ALA A 267 -6.26 9.84 0.59
C ALA A 267 -5.01 9.14 1.12
N CYS A 268 -4.49 8.20 0.35
CA CYS A 268 -3.26 7.47 0.65
C CYS A 268 -2.07 8.19 0.02
N LEU A 269 -1.22 8.76 0.85
CA LEU A 269 -0.01 9.46 0.44
C LEU A 269 1.20 8.52 0.55
N CYS A 270 2.10 8.60 -0.42
CA CYS A 270 3.30 7.76 -0.50
C CYS A 270 4.55 8.66 -0.67
N PRO A 271 4.86 9.53 0.31
CA PRO A 271 5.87 10.58 0.16
C PRO A 271 7.25 10.12 -0.30
N THR A 272 7.68 8.91 0.07
CA THR A 272 8.98 8.41 -0.39
C THR A 272 8.95 8.04 -1.86
N THR A 273 7.86 7.45 -2.36
CA THR A 273 7.68 7.17 -3.79
C THR A 273 7.49 8.46 -4.59
N GLU A 274 6.64 9.37 -4.10
CA GLU A 274 6.37 10.66 -4.75
C GLU A 274 7.64 11.50 -4.90
N ALA A 275 8.56 11.41 -3.92
CA ALA A 275 9.88 12.02 -4.00
C ALA A 275 10.82 11.28 -4.96
N ASP A 276 10.84 9.94 -4.93
CA ASP A 276 11.70 9.07 -5.74
C ASP A 276 11.37 9.19 -7.25
N LEU A 277 10.06 9.21 -7.57
CA LEU A 277 9.57 9.32 -8.95
C LEU A 277 9.41 10.77 -9.43
N ALA A 278 9.69 11.75 -8.55
CA ALA A 278 9.52 13.18 -8.81
C ALA A 278 8.08 13.57 -9.21
N ASP A 279 7.08 12.93 -8.57
CA ASP A 279 5.66 13.20 -8.82
C ASP A 279 5.24 14.57 -8.31
N GLY A 280 5.86 15.03 -7.24
CA GLY A 280 5.57 16.32 -6.62
C GLY A 280 5.07 16.20 -5.18
N ILE A 281 4.53 17.29 -4.66
CA ILE A 281 3.96 17.35 -3.30
C ILE A 281 2.44 17.53 -3.43
N GLY A 282 1.68 16.53 -2.99
CA GLY A 282 0.22 16.58 -2.98
C GLY A 282 -0.33 17.52 -1.90
N PRO A 283 -1.58 17.99 -2.03
CA PRO A 283 -2.21 18.96 -1.13
C PRO A 283 -2.77 18.31 0.15
N ALA A 284 -1.91 17.65 0.92
CA ALA A 284 -2.30 16.86 2.10
C ALA A 284 -3.10 17.68 3.13
N ARG A 285 -2.66 18.90 3.40
CA ARG A 285 -3.33 19.84 4.32
C ARG A 285 -4.73 20.20 3.84
N GLU A 286 -4.89 20.46 2.54
CA GLU A 286 -6.17 20.84 1.95
C GLU A 286 -7.14 19.66 1.96
N LEU A 287 -6.66 18.46 1.62
CA LEU A 287 -7.43 17.20 1.71
C LEU A 287 -7.93 16.96 3.14
N ALA A 288 -7.04 17.03 4.13
CA ALA A 288 -7.42 16.85 5.53
C ALA A 288 -8.44 17.92 6.00
N ALA A 289 -8.26 19.18 5.60
CA ALA A 289 -9.15 20.28 5.94
C ALA A 289 -10.54 20.10 5.27
N ALA A 290 -10.60 19.50 4.09
CA ALA A 290 -11.85 19.18 3.39
C ALA A 290 -12.59 17.97 3.99
N GLY A 291 -11.93 17.17 4.86
CA GLY A 291 -12.53 16.02 5.54
C GLY A 291 -12.10 14.65 5.00
N CYS A 292 -11.09 14.59 4.13
CA CYS A 292 -10.46 13.33 3.74
C CYS A 292 -9.67 12.75 4.91
N PRO A 293 -9.93 11.53 5.37
CA PRO A 293 -8.98 10.85 6.24
C PRO A 293 -7.70 10.53 5.45
N LEU A 294 -6.52 10.83 6.02
CA LEU A 294 -5.24 10.53 5.38
C LEU A 294 -4.75 9.15 5.78
N THR A 295 -4.13 8.45 4.85
CA THR A 295 -3.42 7.18 5.08
C THR A 295 -2.06 7.20 4.41
N LEU A 296 -1.23 6.21 4.69
CA LEU A 296 0.15 6.14 4.21
C LEU A 296 0.44 4.81 3.51
N GLY A 297 1.22 4.86 2.44
CA GLY A 297 1.69 3.69 1.72
C GLY A 297 3.19 3.75 1.41
N SER A 298 3.84 2.60 1.29
CA SER A 298 5.24 2.50 0.83
C SER A 298 5.37 2.33 -0.68
N ASP A 299 4.28 2.05 -1.34
CA ASP A 299 4.05 1.98 -2.79
C ASP A 299 5.17 1.26 -3.57
N SER A 300 6.14 1.99 -4.14
CA SER A 300 7.23 1.46 -4.96
C SER A 300 8.29 0.68 -4.16
N GLN A 301 8.20 0.67 -2.84
CA GLN A 301 9.18 0.07 -1.92
C GLN A 301 10.60 0.69 -2.03
N ALA A 302 10.71 1.92 -2.53
CA ALA A 302 11.97 2.68 -2.46
C ALA A 302 12.48 2.69 -1.01
N VAL A 303 11.57 2.94 -0.06
CA VAL A 303 11.78 2.78 1.38
C VAL A 303 10.59 2.02 1.99
N ILE A 304 10.83 1.18 3.00
CA ILE A 304 9.78 0.57 3.83
C ILE A 304 9.95 1.10 5.26
N ASP A 305 9.34 2.25 5.55
CA ASP A 305 9.44 2.92 6.85
C ASP A 305 8.25 3.88 7.05
N MET A 306 7.23 3.44 7.78
CA MET A 306 6.01 4.25 8.02
C MET A 306 6.28 5.54 8.82
N PHE A 307 7.38 5.64 9.57
CA PHE A 307 7.76 6.90 10.21
C PHE A 307 8.27 7.89 9.16
N GLN A 308 8.99 7.41 8.14
CA GLN A 308 9.45 8.24 7.04
C GLN A 308 8.28 8.72 6.18
N GLU A 309 7.32 7.86 5.89
CA GLU A 309 6.09 8.26 5.20
C GLU A 309 5.32 9.31 6.02
N ALA A 310 5.09 9.06 7.31
CA ALA A 310 4.36 9.96 8.19
C ALA A 310 5.01 11.37 8.26
N ARG A 311 6.33 11.44 8.49
CA ARG A 311 7.00 12.75 8.52
C ARG A 311 7.11 13.38 7.14
N GLY A 312 7.17 12.56 6.07
CA GLY A 312 7.20 13.01 4.68
C GLY A 312 6.02 13.92 4.34
N VAL A 313 4.82 13.57 4.79
CA VAL A 313 3.61 14.40 4.64
C VAL A 313 3.81 15.80 5.23
N GLU A 314 4.21 15.91 6.49
CA GLU A 314 4.43 17.21 7.15
C GLU A 314 5.60 17.96 6.52
N LEU A 315 6.70 17.29 6.19
CA LEU A 315 7.89 17.93 5.62
C LEU A 315 7.64 18.43 4.19
N GLY A 316 6.87 17.68 3.39
CA GLY A 316 6.41 18.13 2.06
C GLY A 316 5.59 19.41 2.14
N GLU A 317 4.59 19.46 3.02
CA GLU A 317 3.78 20.65 3.25
C GLU A 317 4.62 21.85 3.75
N ARG A 318 5.61 21.62 4.61
CA ARG A 318 6.54 22.69 5.03
C ARG A 318 7.33 23.27 3.87
N LEU A 319 7.82 22.41 2.98
CA LEU A 319 8.58 22.84 1.79
C LEU A 319 7.69 23.59 0.80
N ALA A 320 6.46 23.11 0.57
CA ALA A 320 5.52 23.74 -0.35
C ALA A 320 5.04 25.11 0.15
N SER A 321 4.75 25.24 1.46
CA SER A 321 4.14 26.43 2.04
C SER A 321 5.13 27.43 2.64
N GLY A 322 6.37 27.02 2.97
CA GLY A 322 7.32 27.80 3.76
C GLY A 322 6.91 27.97 5.24
N GLN A 323 5.94 27.18 5.73
CA GLN A 323 5.42 27.25 7.10
C GLN A 323 5.59 25.90 7.80
N ARG A 324 5.48 25.88 9.13
CA ARG A 324 5.57 24.68 9.97
C ARG A 324 4.26 24.42 10.70
N GLY A 325 4.04 23.15 11.06
CA GLY A 325 2.96 22.76 11.97
C GLY A 325 1.63 22.57 11.27
N HIS A 326 1.64 21.98 10.07
CA HIS A 326 0.44 21.59 9.34
C HIS A 326 -0.24 20.41 10.00
N PHE A 327 0.55 19.42 10.46
CA PHE A 327 0.06 18.23 11.13
C PHE A 327 0.71 18.03 12.51
N ARG A 328 -0.10 17.60 13.47
CA ARG A 328 0.37 17.14 14.78
C ARG A 328 0.87 15.69 14.65
N SER A 329 1.83 15.30 15.48
CA SER A 329 2.34 13.92 15.49
C SER A 329 1.25 12.86 15.71
N GLY A 330 0.19 13.18 16.47
CA GLY A 330 -0.94 12.28 16.64
C GLY A 330 -1.79 12.09 15.38
N GLU A 331 -1.91 13.09 14.52
CA GLU A 331 -2.62 13.00 13.24
C GLU A 331 -1.83 12.14 12.26
N LEU A 332 -0.51 12.35 12.20
CA LEU A 332 0.40 11.52 11.40
C LEU A 332 0.43 10.06 11.87
N ALA A 333 0.42 9.84 13.20
CA ALA A 333 0.34 8.50 13.77
C ALA A 333 -0.99 7.81 13.40
N ARG A 334 -2.11 8.54 13.41
CA ARG A 334 -3.42 8.01 12.98
C ARG A 334 -3.43 7.59 11.52
N ALA A 335 -2.81 8.37 10.65
CA ALA A 335 -2.68 8.03 9.22
C ALA A 335 -1.95 6.69 9.02
N ALA A 336 -0.93 6.42 9.84
CA ALA A 336 -0.18 5.16 9.83
C ALA A 336 -0.88 4.01 10.60
N THR A 337 -1.92 4.26 11.38
CA THR A 337 -2.57 3.27 12.24
C THR A 337 -4.07 3.16 11.97
N THR A 338 -4.91 3.82 12.73
CA THR A 338 -6.38 3.71 12.68
C THR A 338 -6.96 3.98 11.29
N ASP A 339 -6.54 5.09 10.66
CA ASP A 339 -7.08 5.49 9.36
C ASP A 339 -6.54 4.54 8.25
N GLY A 340 -5.26 4.12 8.34
CA GLY A 340 -4.67 3.13 7.45
C GLY A 340 -5.38 1.76 7.51
N HIS A 341 -5.63 1.24 8.71
CA HIS A 341 -6.36 -0.03 8.85
C HIS A 341 -7.82 0.09 8.36
N ALA A 342 -8.50 1.19 8.68
CA ALA A 342 -9.88 1.43 8.24
C ALA A 342 -9.99 1.47 6.71
N SER A 343 -9.04 2.12 6.02
CA SER A 343 -9.00 2.18 4.55
C SER A 343 -8.81 0.80 3.90
N LEU A 344 -8.25 -0.16 4.63
CA LEU A 344 -8.05 -1.55 4.23
C LEU A 344 -9.18 -2.49 4.67
N GLY A 345 -10.25 -1.95 5.26
CA GLY A 345 -11.39 -2.73 5.74
C GLY A 345 -11.17 -3.40 7.10
N TRP A 346 -10.20 -2.96 7.92
CA TRP A 346 -9.93 -3.45 9.27
C TRP A 346 -10.23 -2.39 10.34
N PRO A 347 -11.51 -1.98 10.51
CA PRO A 347 -11.86 -0.88 11.43
C PRO A 347 -11.60 -1.22 12.90
N ASP A 348 -11.42 -2.50 13.23
CA ASP A 348 -11.16 -2.99 14.60
C ASP A 348 -9.66 -3.05 14.92
N ALA A 349 -8.77 -2.64 13.98
CA ALA A 349 -7.32 -2.57 14.16
C ALA A 349 -6.81 -1.12 14.25
N GLY A 350 -5.55 -0.95 14.61
CA GLY A 350 -4.88 0.35 14.60
C GLY A 350 -5.10 1.19 15.86
N GLU A 351 -5.67 0.63 16.92
CA GLU A 351 -5.78 1.27 18.23
C GLU A 351 -5.46 0.30 19.39
N ILE A 352 -5.06 0.84 20.53
CA ILE A 352 -4.86 0.08 21.76
C ILE A 352 -6.08 0.30 22.66
N ALA A 353 -7.10 -0.51 22.45
CA ALA A 353 -8.36 -0.46 23.20
C ALA A 353 -8.89 -1.86 23.49
N ALA A 354 -9.76 -1.96 24.49
CA ALA A 354 -10.43 -3.23 24.79
C ALA A 354 -11.38 -3.59 23.64
N GLY A 355 -11.23 -4.80 23.10
CA GLY A 355 -12.01 -5.29 21.96
C GLY A 355 -11.36 -5.06 20.60
N ALA A 356 -10.33 -4.22 20.52
CA ALA A 356 -9.55 -4.03 19.31
C ALA A 356 -8.64 -5.24 19.03
N ILE A 357 -8.26 -5.41 17.76
CA ILE A 357 -7.28 -6.41 17.34
C ILE A 357 -5.93 -6.06 18.00
N ALA A 358 -5.30 -7.05 18.62
CA ALA A 358 -4.06 -6.88 19.36
C ALA A 358 -2.84 -6.83 18.43
N ASP A 359 -2.75 -5.77 17.64
CA ASP A 359 -1.61 -5.43 16.80
C ASP A 359 -0.83 -4.28 17.46
N LEU A 360 0.43 -4.54 17.82
CA LEU A 360 1.27 -3.60 18.57
C LEU A 360 2.65 -3.48 17.93
N VAL A 361 3.23 -2.29 18.01
CA VAL A 361 4.63 -2.04 17.66
C VAL A 361 5.33 -1.31 18.79
N THR A 362 6.51 -1.79 19.20
CA THR A 362 7.33 -1.15 20.24
C THR A 362 8.60 -0.59 19.64
N VAL A 363 8.77 0.71 19.81
CA VAL A 363 9.92 1.50 19.34
C VAL A 363 10.88 1.72 20.51
N SER A 364 12.13 1.35 20.36
CA SER A 364 13.17 1.65 21.35
C SER A 364 13.43 3.16 21.39
N LEU A 365 13.51 3.71 22.59
CA LEU A 365 13.90 5.12 22.80
C LEU A 365 15.40 5.29 23.14
N ASP A 366 16.17 4.18 23.09
CA ASP A 366 17.58 4.16 23.51
C ASP A 366 18.58 4.34 22.35
N SER A 367 18.09 4.42 21.11
CA SER A 367 18.96 4.70 19.95
C SER A 367 19.50 6.13 19.97
N THR A 368 20.60 6.38 19.25
CA THR A 368 21.17 7.72 19.10
C THR A 368 20.20 8.72 18.45
N ARG A 369 19.22 8.24 17.68
CA ARG A 369 18.17 9.06 17.07
C ARG A 369 17.14 9.54 18.09
N LEU A 370 16.87 8.74 19.13
CA LEU A 370 15.76 8.96 20.07
C LEU A 370 16.21 9.20 21.50
N ALA A 371 17.52 9.06 21.78
CA ALA A 371 18.08 9.32 23.10
C ALA A 371 17.71 10.75 23.58
N GLY A 372 17.13 10.83 24.78
CA GLY A 372 16.62 12.08 25.35
C GLY A 372 15.11 12.31 25.14
N ALA A 373 14.41 11.50 24.35
CA ALA A 373 12.95 11.53 24.19
C ALA A 373 12.22 10.85 25.37
N THR A 374 12.54 11.27 26.60
CA THR A 374 12.09 10.57 27.82
C THR A 374 10.73 11.04 28.35
N SER A 375 10.19 12.14 27.84
CA SER A 375 8.92 12.68 28.26
C SER A 375 7.76 12.04 27.47
N PRO A 376 6.68 11.55 28.10
CA PRO A 376 5.50 11.09 27.37
C PRO A 376 4.92 12.12 26.40
N ARG A 377 5.10 13.40 26.66
CA ARG A 377 4.63 14.50 25.78
C ARG A 377 5.44 14.60 24.48
N THR A 378 6.74 14.26 24.51
CA THR A 378 7.65 14.41 23.38
C THR A 378 7.98 13.09 22.69
N ALA A 379 7.74 11.96 23.35
CA ALA A 379 8.10 10.64 22.83
C ALA A 379 7.45 10.34 21.47
N LEU A 380 6.13 10.54 21.33
CA LEU A 380 5.46 10.32 20.05
C LEU A 380 5.98 11.26 18.94
N ALA A 381 6.19 12.54 19.27
CA ALA A 381 6.73 13.49 18.30
C ALA A 381 8.16 13.11 17.89
N ALA A 382 9.00 12.69 18.86
CA ALA A 382 10.36 12.24 18.57
C ALA A 382 10.34 10.98 17.68
N VAL A 383 9.46 10.03 17.96
CA VAL A 383 9.31 8.81 17.14
C VAL A 383 8.88 9.18 15.72
N ILE A 384 7.82 9.95 15.53
CA ILE A 384 7.36 10.33 14.18
C ILE A 384 8.45 11.07 13.40
N PHE A 385 9.16 12.02 14.03
CA PHE A 385 10.09 12.89 13.31
C PHE A 385 11.54 12.39 13.27
N ALA A 386 11.93 11.41 14.09
CA ALA A 386 13.32 10.98 14.18
C ALA A 386 13.54 9.47 14.19
N ALA A 387 12.53 8.63 14.48
CA ALA A 387 12.69 7.19 14.42
C ALA A 387 12.87 6.69 12.98
N SER A 388 13.37 5.49 12.86
CA SER A 388 13.36 4.70 11.62
C SER A 388 12.91 3.27 11.92
N ALA A 389 12.68 2.47 10.88
CA ALA A 389 12.37 1.05 11.01
C ALA A 389 13.37 0.29 11.90
N ALA A 390 14.66 0.72 11.91
CA ALA A 390 15.69 0.12 12.75
C ALA A 390 15.51 0.34 14.26
N ASP A 391 14.62 1.26 14.67
CA ASP A 391 14.31 1.49 16.09
C ASP A 391 13.20 0.57 16.62
N ILE A 392 12.56 -0.21 15.74
CA ILE A 392 11.51 -1.15 16.13
C ILE A 392 12.14 -2.37 16.78
N ARG A 393 11.60 -2.76 17.94
CA ARG A 393 12.07 -3.91 18.72
C ARG A 393 11.10 -5.05 18.71
N ASN A 394 9.82 -4.77 18.96
CA ASN A 394 8.82 -5.83 19.02
C ASN A 394 7.62 -5.46 18.15
N VAL A 395 7.07 -6.48 17.51
CA VAL A 395 5.82 -6.39 16.74
C VAL A 395 4.96 -7.57 17.13
N VAL A 396 3.70 -7.28 17.47
CA VAL A 396 2.68 -8.26 17.81
C VAL A 396 1.58 -8.14 16.75
N VAL A 397 1.15 -9.27 16.20
CA VAL A 397 0.05 -9.33 15.21
C VAL A 397 -1.00 -10.31 15.71
N GLY A 398 -2.22 -9.83 15.94
CA GLY A 398 -3.31 -10.65 16.45
C GLY A 398 -3.03 -11.26 17.82
N GLY A 399 -2.18 -10.64 18.63
CA GLY A 399 -1.76 -11.13 19.94
C GLY A 399 -0.58 -12.11 19.92
N ALA A 400 -0.04 -12.45 18.74
CA ALA A 400 1.15 -13.29 18.61
C ALA A 400 2.41 -12.43 18.37
N ASP A 401 3.51 -12.77 19.05
CA ASP A 401 4.81 -12.13 18.84
C ASP A 401 5.33 -12.48 17.45
N LEU A 402 5.46 -11.47 16.58
CA LEU A 402 6.00 -11.61 15.23
C LEU A 402 7.44 -11.14 15.11
N VAL A 403 7.79 -10.07 15.81
CA VAL A 403 9.17 -9.58 15.92
C VAL A 403 9.51 -9.45 17.40
N VAL A 404 10.63 -10.03 17.82
CA VAL A 404 11.15 -9.97 19.19
C VAL A 404 12.59 -9.47 19.14
N ASP A 405 12.88 -8.39 19.86
CA ASP A 405 14.20 -7.76 19.88
C ASP A 405 14.81 -7.53 18.48
N GLY A 406 13.96 -7.14 17.51
CA GLY A 406 14.35 -6.88 16.14
C GLY A 406 14.56 -8.13 15.26
N HIS A 407 14.19 -9.32 15.76
CA HIS A 407 14.29 -10.58 15.03
C HIS A 407 12.89 -11.09 14.65
N HIS A 408 12.71 -11.38 13.38
CA HIS A 408 11.48 -11.95 12.85
C HIS A 408 11.33 -13.42 13.28
N GLN A 409 10.15 -13.82 13.78
CA GLN A 409 9.97 -15.16 14.37
C GLN A 409 9.59 -16.24 13.36
N LEU A 410 9.19 -15.89 12.13
CA LEU A 410 8.77 -16.83 11.08
C LEU A 410 9.75 -16.87 9.90
N VAL A 411 10.67 -15.91 9.79
CA VAL A 411 11.68 -15.80 8.73
C VAL A 411 13.04 -15.52 9.39
N ASP A 412 13.88 -16.55 9.50
CA ASP A 412 15.13 -16.50 10.29
C ASP A 412 16.12 -15.42 9.80
N ASP A 413 16.29 -15.29 8.49
CA ASP A 413 17.21 -14.32 7.85
C ASP A 413 16.50 -13.58 6.72
N VAL A 414 15.79 -12.49 7.08
CA VAL A 414 15.05 -11.67 6.12
C VAL A 414 15.97 -11.07 5.05
N PRO A 415 17.16 -10.51 5.36
CA PRO A 415 18.11 -10.07 4.35
C PRO A 415 18.54 -11.17 3.37
N ALA A 416 18.78 -12.40 3.83
CA ALA A 416 19.12 -13.51 2.94
C ALA A 416 17.94 -13.91 2.04
N ALA A 417 16.72 -13.95 2.59
CA ALA A 417 15.49 -14.23 1.85
C ALA A 417 15.26 -13.20 0.74
N LEU A 418 15.41 -11.90 1.06
CA LEU A 418 15.32 -10.81 0.07
C LEU A 418 16.37 -10.97 -1.03
N ARG A 419 17.64 -11.17 -0.67
CA ARG A 419 18.72 -11.37 -1.66
C ARG A 419 18.40 -12.54 -2.59
N ALA A 420 18.03 -13.69 -2.03
CA ALA A 420 17.72 -14.88 -2.81
C ALA A 420 16.57 -14.65 -3.78
N ALA A 421 15.44 -14.09 -3.30
CA ALA A 421 14.26 -13.85 -4.11
C ALA A 421 14.52 -12.79 -5.21
N ILE A 422 15.18 -11.67 -4.88
CA ILE A 422 15.49 -10.62 -5.84
C ILE A 422 16.47 -11.14 -6.91
N THR A 423 17.55 -11.84 -6.52
CA THR A 423 18.49 -12.43 -7.47
C THR A 423 17.78 -13.40 -8.41
N ALA A 424 16.92 -14.29 -7.88
CA ALA A 424 16.19 -15.25 -8.71
C ALA A 424 15.30 -14.56 -9.76
N VAL A 425 14.63 -13.46 -9.39
CA VAL A 425 13.79 -12.70 -10.33
C VAL A 425 14.62 -11.94 -11.36
N LEU A 426 15.74 -11.36 -10.96
CA LEU A 426 16.59 -10.57 -11.86
C LEU A 426 17.46 -11.43 -12.79
N ASP A 427 17.92 -12.61 -12.32
CA ASP A 427 18.80 -13.52 -13.05
C ASP A 427 18.04 -14.46 -13.99
N LEU A 428 16.71 -14.53 -13.94
CA LEU A 428 15.93 -15.30 -14.90
C LEU A 428 16.17 -14.77 -16.32
N PRO A 429 16.46 -15.68 -17.31
CA PRO A 429 16.68 -15.24 -18.69
C PRO A 429 15.47 -14.45 -19.16
N SER A 430 15.71 -13.23 -19.63
CA SER A 430 14.68 -12.46 -20.31
C SER A 430 14.16 -13.31 -21.48
N GLY A 431 12.93 -13.81 -21.35
CA GLY A 431 12.23 -14.35 -22.52
C GLY A 431 12.32 -13.27 -23.60
N ASN A 432 12.70 -13.63 -24.83
CA ASN A 432 12.93 -12.72 -25.94
C ASN A 432 11.77 -11.72 -26.06
N VAL A 433 11.89 -10.59 -25.40
CA VAL A 433 11.11 -9.40 -25.75
C VAL A 433 11.82 -8.84 -26.97
N THR A 434 11.41 -9.29 -28.15
CA THR A 434 11.80 -8.60 -29.39
C THR A 434 11.22 -7.20 -29.29
N ALA A 435 12.09 -6.24 -29.05
CA ALA A 435 11.76 -4.84 -29.26
C ALA A 435 11.36 -4.69 -30.71
N SER A 436 10.09 -4.48 -30.98
CA SER A 436 9.65 -3.95 -32.27
C SER A 436 9.86 -2.45 -32.25
N PRO A 437 10.39 -1.87 -33.34
CA PRO A 437 10.86 -0.49 -33.45
C PRO A 437 9.78 0.57 -33.24
#